data_02cbe4752db05027d6f19cd2652a8dcb
#
_entry.id   02cbe4752db05027d6f19cd2652a8dcb
#
_cell.length_a   1.000
_cell.length_b   1.000
_cell.length_c   1.000
_cell.angle_alpha   90.00
_cell.angle_beta   90.00
_cell.angle_gamma   90.00
#
_symmetry.space_group_name_H-M   'P 1'
#
loop_
_entity.id
_entity.type
_entity.pdbx_description
1 polymer ?
#
loop_
_entity_poly.entity_id
_entity_poly.type
_entity_poly.pdbx_seq_one_letter_code
_entity_poly.pdbx_strand_id
1 'polypeptide(L)'
;MIHPERDDWARQLTALRQQMAEQAASLDASGEFPWRNIDHLRAGGWLSLAVPPSCGGAGASLAQLQQVIAAIAWGEPATALIVCMQYLHHLRLAENDAWHAPLRQQVFHDAVEHGGLINSLRVEPELGSPARGGLPDTVATRRAEGWDISGHKIYTTGIEGLRWLAVWARSDDNPPLVGTWLVPGDSPGITVVKSWDHAGMRATGSHEVIFNHVRVAAEHAVYVWPTDAPPAAQAEPFRLFANRQTALLAAIYDSIAHAAHDWLVRWLAGRXXXXXXXXXXXPAGLGHPLSRLPRVQEKVGQIAGLLLVNRSLLEQAAALRFSAIEANLAKVTITDNAIQAVNIALELTGNHGLSRQNPLERHYRNVLCGRVHTPQSDSAWLAAGNFVFQSQG
;
A
#
# COMPACT_ATOMS: atom_id res chain seq x y z
N MET A 1 -6.08 -16.25 17.99
CA MET A 1 -6.20 -15.78 16.60
C MET A 1 -6.88 -14.43 16.58
N ILE A 2 -6.39 -13.53 15.76
CA ILE A 2 -6.96 -12.18 15.64
C ILE A 2 -8.33 -12.23 14.98
N HIS A 3 -9.27 -11.47 15.55
CA HIS A 3 -10.57 -11.29 14.92
C HIS A 3 -11.13 -9.93 15.31
N PRO A 4 -11.65 -9.13 14.33
CA PRO A 4 -12.09 -7.77 14.62
C PRO A 4 -13.27 -7.68 15.60
N GLU A 5 -14.05 -8.76 15.75
CA GLU A 5 -15.20 -8.73 16.64
C GLU A 5 -14.84 -9.00 18.10
N ARG A 6 -13.59 -9.35 18.40
CA ARG A 6 -13.18 -9.61 19.77
C ARG A 6 -13.12 -8.31 20.56
N ASP A 7 -13.39 -8.39 21.87
CA ASP A 7 -13.40 -7.23 22.75
C ASP A 7 -12.04 -6.53 22.82
N ASP A 8 -10.96 -7.28 22.60
CA ASP A 8 -9.61 -6.73 22.72
C ASP A 8 -9.05 -6.18 21.40
N TRP A 9 -9.90 -5.94 20.41
CA TRP A 9 -9.45 -5.49 19.08
C TRP A 9 -8.58 -4.23 19.16
N ALA A 10 -9.04 -3.21 19.89
CA ALA A 10 -8.28 -1.95 19.98
C ALA A 10 -6.92 -2.19 20.65
N ARG A 11 -6.89 -3.03 21.66
CA ARG A 11 -5.64 -3.35 22.35
C ARG A 11 -4.69 -4.10 21.43
N GLN A 12 -5.23 -5.02 20.63
CA GLN A 12 -4.42 -5.75 19.67
C GLN A 12 -3.83 -4.80 18.60
N LEU A 13 -4.58 -3.81 18.16
CA LEU A 13 -4.06 -2.85 17.21
C LEU A 13 -2.94 -2.01 17.80
N THR A 14 -3.07 -1.61 19.07
CA THR A 14 -2.01 -0.86 19.74
C THR A 14 -0.74 -1.70 19.85
N ALA A 15 -0.89 -2.98 20.22
CA ALA A 15 0.26 -3.87 20.31
C ALA A 15 0.93 -4.05 18.95
N LEU A 16 0.12 -4.13 17.90
CA LEU A 16 0.63 -4.29 16.55
C LEU A 16 1.49 -3.11 16.12
N ARG A 17 1.04 -1.87 16.40
CA ARG A 17 1.82 -0.67 16.10
C ARG A 17 3.21 -0.76 16.71
N GLN A 18 3.26 -1.10 18.00
CA GLN A 18 4.53 -1.14 18.71
C GLN A 18 5.44 -2.24 18.17
N GLN A 19 4.86 -3.37 17.86
CA GLN A 19 5.64 -4.49 17.36
C GLN A 19 6.26 -4.17 16.00
N MET A 20 5.48 -3.55 15.12
CA MET A 20 6.01 -3.17 13.81
C MET A 20 7.08 -2.09 13.95
N ALA A 21 6.90 -1.15 14.88
CA ALA A 21 7.85 -0.06 15.08
C ALA A 21 9.23 -0.57 15.51
N GLU A 22 9.30 -1.71 16.19
CA GLU A 22 10.59 -2.26 16.62
C GLU A 22 11.54 -2.51 15.46
N GLN A 23 11.01 -2.85 14.29
CA GLN A 23 11.83 -3.20 13.13
C GLN A 23 12.09 -2.01 12.20
N ALA A 24 11.44 -0.87 12.44
CA ALA A 24 11.38 0.18 11.42
C ALA A 24 12.75 0.74 11.06
N ALA A 25 13.55 1.10 12.06
CA ALA A 25 14.84 1.74 11.79
C ALA A 25 15.79 0.78 11.07
N SER A 26 15.87 -0.47 11.52
CA SER A 26 16.80 -1.41 10.91
C SER A 26 16.38 -1.80 9.51
N LEU A 27 15.07 -1.95 9.26
CA LEU A 27 14.60 -2.26 7.92
C LEU A 27 14.83 -1.10 6.96
N ASP A 28 14.63 0.13 7.44
CA ASP A 28 14.92 1.29 6.60
C ASP A 28 16.41 1.37 6.26
N ALA A 29 17.27 1.12 7.24
CA ALA A 29 18.70 1.20 7.02
C ALA A 29 19.19 0.12 6.05
N SER A 30 18.71 -1.11 6.22
CA SER A 30 19.20 -2.25 5.43
C SER A 30 18.50 -2.41 4.10
N GLY A 31 17.22 -2.05 4.03
CA GLY A 31 16.41 -2.36 2.86
C GLY A 31 16.07 -3.83 2.73
N GLU A 32 16.29 -4.63 3.76
CA GLU A 32 15.98 -6.05 3.71
C GLU A 32 14.47 -6.27 3.76
N PHE A 33 14.04 -7.38 3.19
CA PHE A 33 12.63 -7.75 3.23
C PHE A 33 12.20 -7.93 4.70
N PRO A 34 10.99 -7.52 5.07
CA PRO A 34 10.58 -7.53 6.48
C PRO A 34 10.09 -8.91 6.95
N TRP A 35 10.96 -9.91 6.89
CA TRP A 35 10.58 -11.28 7.21
C TRP A 35 9.99 -11.42 8.61
N ARG A 36 10.61 -10.75 9.58
CA ARG A 36 10.18 -10.88 10.96
C ARG A 36 8.77 -10.32 11.14
N ASN A 37 8.50 -9.16 10.51
CA ASN A 37 7.16 -8.57 10.57
C ASN A 37 6.14 -9.47 9.88
N ILE A 38 6.49 -9.97 8.69
CA ILE A 38 5.57 -10.85 7.96
C ILE A 38 5.30 -12.13 8.74
N ASP A 39 6.35 -12.72 9.34
CA ASP A 39 6.16 -13.92 10.14
C ASP A 39 5.27 -13.68 11.35
N HIS A 40 5.44 -12.52 11.99
CA HIS A 40 4.57 -12.14 13.10
C HIS A 40 3.11 -12.02 12.64
N LEU A 41 2.90 -11.34 11.52
CA LEU A 41 1.56 -11.16 11.00
C LEU A 41 0.94 -12.50 10.59
N ARG A 42 1.75 -13.37 10.01
CA ARG A 42 1.30 -14.69 9.61
C ARG A 42 0.85 -15.49 10.83
N ALA A 43 1.67 -15.51 11.86
CA ALA A 43 1.37 -16.29 13.06
C ALA A 43 0.11 -15.78 13.76
N GLY A 44 -0.15 -14.49 13.70
CA GLY A 44 -1.31 -13.92 14.37
C GLY A 44 -2.60 -13.97 13.57
N GLY A 45 -2.56 -14.42 12.32
CA GLY A 45 -3.77 -14.49 11.51
C GLY A 45 -4.12 -13.18 10.80
N TRP A 46 -3.22 -12.19 10.83
CA TRP A 46 -3.50 -10.89 10.24
C TRP A 46 -3.58 -10.94 8.72
N LEU A 47 -2.96 -11.93 8.08
CA LEU A 47 -2.84 -11.94 6.62
C LEU A 47 -4.06 -12.53 5.92
N SER A 48 -5.01 -13.10 6.67
CA SER A 48 -6.23 -13.64 6.09
C SER A 48 -7.49 -12.92 6.55
N LEU A 49 -7.36 -11.71 7.11
CA LEU A 49 -8.52 -10.98 7.62
C LEU A 49 -9.56 -10.68 6.56
N ALA A 50 -9.13 -10.45 5.31
CA ALA A 50 -10.05 -10.10 4.23
C ALA A 50 -10.64 -11.33 3.55
N VAL A 51 -10.16 -12.53 3.84
CA VAL A 51 -10.69 -13.76 3.25
C VAL A 51 -12.11 -13.98 3.79
N PRO A 52 -13.07 -14.36 2.92
CA PRO A 52 -14.44 -14.55 3.39
C PRO A 52 -14.56 -15.65 4.45
N PRO A 53 -15.53 -15.53 5.34
CA PRO A 53 -15.75 -16.58 6.35
C PRO A 53 -16.04 -17.93 5.73
N SER A 54 -16.72 -17.98 4.58
CA SER A 54 -17.00 -19.24 3.90
C SER A 54 -15.73 -19.94 3.46
N CYS A 55 -14.61 -19.22 3.39
CA CYS A 55 -13.31 -19.79 3.00
C CYS A 55 -12.35 -19.84 4.19
N GLY A 56 -12.85 -19.64 5.39
CA GLY A 56 -12.05 -19.78 6.59
C GLY A 56 -11.42 -18.51 7.12
N GLY A 57 -11.67 -17.38 6.49
CA GLY A 57 -11.11 -16.10 6.93
C GLY A 57 -12.01 -15.35 7.88
N ALA A 58 -11.58 -14.17 8.25
CA ALA A 58 -12.34 -13.35 9.21
C ALA A 58 -13.44 -12.52 8.56
N GLY A 59 -13.37 -12.27 7.26
CA GLY A 59 -14.36 -11.44 6.59
C GLY A 59 -14.42 -10.04 7.13
N ALA A 60 -13.26 -9.47 7.47
CA ALA A 60 -13.20 -8.15 8.08
C ALA A 60 -13.78 -7.10 7.14
N SER A 61 -14.43 -6.10 7.70
CA SER A 61 -14.94 -4.98 6.93
C SER A 61 -13.78 -4.11 6.42
N LEU A 62 -14.07 -3.31 5.40
CA LEU A 62 -13.05 -2.40 4.88
C LEU A 62 -12.56 -1.44 5.96
N ALA A 63 -13.46 -0.97 6.83
CA ALA A 63 -13.06 -0.10 7.93
C ALA A 63 -12.11 -0.81 8.89
N GLN A 64 -12.37 -2.08 9.17
CA GLN A 64 -11.49 -2.86 10.04
C GLN A 64 -10.13 -3.11 9.38
N LEU A 65 -10.13 -3.43 8.09
CA LEU A 65 -8.87 -3.61 7.36
C LEU A 65 -8.08 -2.30 7.34
N GLN A 66 -8.75 -1.18 7.19
CA GLN A 66 -8.10 0.13 7.23
C GLN A 66 -7.42 0.36 8.58
N GLN A 67 -8.07 -0.03 9.67
CA GLN A 67 -7.48 0.09 11.01
C GLN A 67 -6.19 -0.72 11.12
N VAL A 68 -6.19 -1.92 10.55
CA VAL A 68 -4.99 -2.77 10.59
C VAL A 68 -3.87 -2.15 9.76
N ILE A 69 -4.19 -1.69 8.56
CA ILE A 69 -3.17 -1.06 7.70
C ILE A 69 -2.59 0.16 8.40
N ALA A 70 -3.44 0.98 9.01
CA ALA A 70 -2.96 2.17 9.73
C ALA A 70 -2.05 1.79 10.89
N ALA A 71 -2.39 0.74 11.63
CA ALA A 71 -1.56 0.31 12.76
C ALA A 71 -0.19 -0.19 12.28
N ILE A 72 -0.17 -1.02 11.23
CA ILE A 72 1.10 -1.51 10.70
C ILE A 72 1.94 -0.35 10.18
N ALA A 73 1.32 0.57 9.43
CA ALA A 73 2.05 1.67 8.80
C ALA A 73 2.60 2.66 9.81
N TRP A 74 1.88 2.86 10.93
CA TRP A 74 2.40 3.71 11.99
C TRP A 74 3.77 3.20 12.45
N GLY A 75 3.93 1.89 12.51
CA GLY A 75 5.19 1.29 12.92
C GLY A 75 6.17 1.11 11.77
N GLU A 76 5.72 0.46 10.67
CA GLU A 76 6.63 0.14 9.59
C GLU A 76 5.86 0.15 8.24
N PRO A 77 5.93 1.25 7.50
CA PRO A 77 5.11 1.42 6.30
C PRO A 77 5.35 0.43 5.16
N ALA A 78 6.59 -0.04 4.99
CA ALA A 78 6.85 -0.99 3.91
C ALA A 78 6.09 -2.29 4.12
N THR A 79 6.05 -2.77 5.36
CA THR A 79 5.24 -3.94 5.70
C THR A 79 3.76 -3.67 5.41
N ALA A 80 3.30 -2.46 5.74
CA ALA A 80 1.90 -2.10 5.50
C ALA A 80 1.55 -2.17 4.02
N LEU A 81 2.47 -1.75 3.14
CA LEU A 81 2.19 -1.80 1.71
C LEU A 81 2.02 -3.24 1.21
N ILE A 82 2.85 -4.14 1.70
CA ILE A 82 2.73 -5.55 1.34
C ILE A 82 1.37 -6.10 1.77
N VAL A 83 0.95 -5.78 2.98
CA VAL A 83 -0.33 -6.25 3.51
C VAL A 83 -1.51 -5.57 2.80
N CYS A 84 -1.34 -4.31 2.43
CA CYS A 84 -2.37 -3.60 1.66
C CYS A 84 -2.66 -4.34 0.34
N MET A 85 -1.61 -4.75 -0.36
CA MET A 85 -1.79 -5.51 -1.59
C MET A 85 -2.53 -6.82 -1.33
N GLN A 86 -2.17 -7.50 -0.25
CA GLN A 86 -2.83 -8.75 0.14
C GLN A 86 -4.33 -8.55 0.33
N TYR A 87 -4.70 -7.54 1.11
CA TYR A 87 -6.12 -7.29 1.39
C TYR A 87 -6.89 -6.90 0.14
N LEU A 88 -6.29 -6.04 -0.69
CA LEU A 88 -6.97 -5.61 -1.92
C LEU A 88 -7.23 -6.80 -2.84
N HIS A 89 -6.27 -7.71 -2.95
CA HIS A 89 -6.46 -8.89 -3.78
C HIS A 89 -7.50 -9.83 -3.21
N HIS A 90 -7.51 -10.04 -1.92
CA HIS A 90 -8.52 -10.90 -1.32
C HIS A 90 -9.92 -10.32 -1.47
N LEU A 91 -10.06 -9.01 -1.32
CA LEU A 91 -11.38 -8.37 -1.49
C LEU A 91 -11.87 -8.54 -2.92
N ARG A 92 -10.99 -8.29 -3.88
CA ARG A 92 -11.37 -8.44 -5.30
C ARG A 92 -11.69 -9.90 -5.61
N LEU A 93 -10.87 -10.81 -5.14
CA LEU A 93 -11.03 -12.23 -5.43
C LEU A 93 -12.31 -12.78 -4.83
N ALA A 94 -12.72 -12.26 -3.68
CA ALA A 94 -13.95 -12.72 -3.04
C ALA A 94 -15.17 -12.45 -3.92
N GLU A 95 -15.10 -11.44 -4.78
CA GLU A 95 -16.20 -11.05 -5.65
C GLU A 95 -16.02 -11.53 -7.09
N ASN A 96 -14.87 -12.12 -7.42
CA ASN A 96 -14.58 -12.49 -8.81
C ASN A 96 -14.72 -13.99 -9.01
N ASP A 97 -15.90 -14.40 -9.45
CA ASP A 97 -16.14 -15.82 -9.71
C ASP A 97 -15.72 -16.23 -11.13
N ALA A 98 -15.09 -15.34 -11.89
CA ALA A 98 -14.55 -15.69 -13.19
C ALA A 98 -13.25 -16.49 -13.09
N TRP A 99 -12.55 -16.39 -11.96
CA TRP A 99 -11.36 -17.22 -11.76
C TRP A 99 -11.74 -18.69 -11.69
N HIS A 100 -10.82 -19.54 -12.14
CA HIS A 100 -10.97 -21.00 -11.97
C HIS A 100 -11.18 -21.30 -10.47
N ALA A 101 -12.32 -21.89 -10.16
CA ALA A 101 -12.75 -21.99 -8.76
C ALA A 101 -11.77 -22.72 -7.87
N PRO A 102 -11.18 -23.88 -8.27
CA PRO A 102 -10.22 -24.53 -7.39
C PRO A 102 -9.00 -23.68 -7.07
N LEU A 103 -8.50 -22.89 -8.03
CA LEU A 103 -7.35 -22.03 -7.76
C LEU A 103 -7.72 -20.87 -6.83
N ARG A 104 -8.91 -20.30 -7.03
CA ARG A 104 -9.38 -19.26 -6.14
C ARG A 104 -9.47 -19.77 -4.70
N GLN A 105 -10.03 -20.98 -4.53
CA GLN A 105 -10.11 -21.59 -3.22
C GLN A 105 -8.72 -21.85 -2.65
N GLN A 106 -7.78 -22.25 -3.49
CA GLN A 106 -6.43 -22.52 -3.02
C GLN A 106 -5.72 -21.26 -2.55
N VAL A 107 -5.92 -20.13 -3.23
CA VAL A 107 -5.35 -18.86 -2.79
C VAL A 107 -5.87 -18.51 -1.41
N PHE A 108 -7.18 -18.64 -1.19
CA PHE A 108 -7.76 -18.36 0.12
C PHE A 108 -7.27 -19.34 1.18
N HIS A 109 -7.22 -20.63 0.84
CA HIS A 109 -6.76 -21.64 1.76
C HIS A 109 -5.31 -21.38 2.19
N ASP A 110 -4.44 -21.05 1.24
CA ASP A 110 -3.04 -20.75 1.58
C ASP A 110 -2.94 -19.55 2.50
N ALA A 111 -3.77 -18.53 2.28
CA ALA A 111 -3.74 -17.36 3.16
C ALA A 111 -4.16 -17.74 4.58
N VAL A 112 -5.20 -18.55 4.72
CA VAL A 112 -5.72 -18.94 6.02
C VAL A 112 -4.77 -19.87 6.75
N GLU A 113 -4.28 -20.90 6.05
CA GLU A 113 -3.49 -21.95 6.68
C GLU A 113 -2.02 -21.60 6.82
N HIS A 114 -1.48 -20.83 5.87
CA HIS A 114 -0.05 -20.60 5.80
C HIS A 114 0.34 -19.13 5.68
N GLY A 115 -0.65 -18.22 5.67
CA GLY A 115 -0.37 -16.80 5.48
C GLY A 115 0.23 -16.50 4.12
N GLY A 116 -0.20 -17.25 3.09
CA GLY A 116 0.35 -17.07 1.75
C GLY A 116 0.03 -15.70 1.18
N LEU A 117 1.07 -14.99 0.73
CA LEU A 117 0.92 -13.64 0.19
C LEU A 117 0.66 -13.67 -1.31
N ILE A 118 -0.09 -12.68 -1.78
CA ILE A 118 -0.38 -12.51 -3.20
C ILE A 118 -0.24 -11.03 -3.59
N ASN A 119 0.27 -10.80 -4.79
CA ASN A 119 0.26 -9.47 -5.39
C ASN A 119 0.22 -9.60 -6.90
N SER A 120 -0.22 -8.52 -7.55
CA SER A 120 -0.19 -8.41 -9.01
C SER A 120 1.17 -7.93 -9.48
N LEU A 121 1.64 -8.49 -10.58
CA LEU A 121 2.86 -8.05 -11.24
C LEU A 121 2.48 -7.49 -12.60
N ARG A 122 2.46 -6.16 -12.73
CA ARG A 122 1.89 -5.51 -13.90
C ARG A 122 2.86 -4.59 -14.63
N VAL A 123 3.74 -3.90 -13.90
CA VAL A 123 4.59 -2.86 -14.49
C VAL A 123 5.77 -3.48 -15.22
N GLU A 124 6.06 -2.96 -16.40
CA GLU A 124 7.19 -3.43 -17.22
C GLU A 124 8.13 -2.29 -17.55
N PRO A 125 9.42 -2.59 -17.78
CA PRO A 125 10.40 -1.52 -17.99
C PRO A 125 10.09 -0.63 -19.19
N GLU A 126 9.65 -1.22 -20.29
CA GLU A 126 9.45 -0.47 -21.52
C GLU A 126 8.09 0.20 -21.59
N LEU A 127 7.04 -0.47 -21.06
CA LEU A 127 5.67 -0.01 -21.20
C LEU A 127 5.17 0.77 -19.99
N GLY A 128 5.85 0.63 -18.85
CA GLY A 128 5.40 1.24 -17.62
C GLY A 128 4.15 0.57 -17.10
N SER A 129 3.29 1.37 -16.49
CA SER A 129 2.07 0.84 -15.86
C SER A 129 1.01 0.55 -16.92
N PRO A 130 0.31 -0.59 -16.81
CA PRO A 130 -0.80 -0.88 -17.73
C PRO A 130 -1.96 0.11 -17.62
N ALA A 131 -2.00 0.95 -16.59
CA ALA A 131 -3.00 2.00 -16.49
C ALA A 131 -2.93 2.97 -17.67
N ARG A 132 -1.80 3.01 -18.36
CA ARG A 132 -1.63 3.88 -19.52
C ARG A 132 -2.04 3.22 -20.84
N GLY A 133 -2.51 1.97 -20.78
CA GLY A 133 -2.94 1.23 -21.97
C GLY A 133 -1.81 0.47 -22.61
N GLY A 134 -2.14 -0.24 -23.67
CA GLY A 134 -1.18 -1.04 -24.39
C GLY A 134 -1.12 -2.48 -23.88
N LEU A 135 -0.58 -3.36 -24.72
CA LEU A 135 -0.43 -4.76 -24.34
C LEU A 135 0.88 -4.97 -23.63
N PRO A 136 0.91 -5.89 -22.67
CA PRO A 136 2.18 -6.21 -22.02
C PRO A 136 3.14 -6.90 -22.96
N ASP A 137 4.43 -6.77 -22.70
CA ASP A 137 5.46 -7.53 -23.41
C ASP A 137 5.60 -8.95 -22.86
N THR A 138 5.17 -9.19 -21.62
CA THR A 138 5.19 -10.54 -21.05
C THR A 138 4.25 -11.42 -21.82
N VAL A 139 4.76 -12.58 -22.27
CA VAL A 139 4.00 -13.46 -23.15
C VAL A 139 3.78 -14.81 -22.47
N ALA A 140 2.53 -15.28 -22.53
CA ALA A 140 2.15 -16.63 -22.17
C ALA A 140 1.98 -17.42 -23.45
N THR A 141 2.90 -18.32 -23.72
CA THR A 141 2.88 -19.12 -24.93
C THR A 141 2.11 -20.42 -24.65
N ARG A 142 1.15 -20.74 -25.50
CA ARG A 142 0.39 -21.98 -25.34
C ARG A 142 1.28 -23.20 -25.55
N ARG A 143 1.09 -24.18 -24.66
CA ARG A 143 1.71 -25.48 -24.79
C ARG A 143 0.63 -26.54 -24.70
N ALA A 144 0.98 -27.79 -24.99
CA ALA A 144 0.00 -28.88 -24.99
C ALA A 144 -0.71 -29.00 -23.65
N GLU A 145 -0.01 -28.74 -22.55
CA GLU A 145 -0.56 -28.94 -21.21
C GLU A 145 -0.67 -27.70 -20.41
N GLY A 146 -0.57 -26.53 -21.00
CA GLY A 146 -0.66 -25.30 -20.27
C GLY A 146 -0.01 -24.14 -20.96
N TRP A 147 0.74 -23.35 -20.19
CA TRP A 147 1.34 -22.10 -20.66
C TRP A 147 2.79 -22.02 -20.25
N ASP A 148 3.52 -21.29 -21.02
CA ASP A 148 4.95 -21.03 -20.82
C ASP A 148 5.11 -19.52 -20.80
N ILE A 149 5.51 -18.96 -19.64
CA ILE A 149 5.48 -17.51 -19.42
C ILE A 149 6.89 -16.96 -19.41
N SER A 150 7.12 -15.93 -20.24
CA SER A 150 8.40 -15.23 -20.29
C SER A 150 8.15 -13.74 -20.32
N GLY A 151 8.94 -13.01 -19.54
CA GLY A 151 8.79 -11.55 -19.46
C GLY A 151 9.61 -10.94 -18.35
N HIS A 152 9.41 -9.65 -18.16
CA HIS A 152 10.20 -8.85 -17.23
C HIS A 152 9.26 -7.87 -16.54
N LYS A 153 9.16 -7.97 -15.22
CA LYS A 153 8.34 -7.07 -14.42
C LYS A 153 9.20 -6.26 -13.48
N ILE A 154 8.74 -5.05 -13.16
CA ILE A 154 9.42 -4.19 -12.21
C ILE A 154 8.42 -3.74 -11.15
N TYR A 155 8.93 -3.17 -10.07
CA TYR A 155 8.12 -2.69 -8.94
C TYR A 155 7.24 -3.80 -8.37
N THR A 156 7.85 -4.97 -8.14
CA THR A 156 7.09 -6.15 -7.72
C THR A 156 7.05 -6.25 -6.19
N THR A 157 6.28 -5.36 -5.60
CA THR A 157 6.19 -5.23 -4.14
C THR A 157 5.95 -6.58 -3.48
N GLY A 158 6.84 -6.91 -2.54
CA GLY A 158 6.71 -8.12 -1.75
C GLY A 158 7.28 -9.38 -2.37
N ILE A 159 7.91 -9.27 -3.54
CA ILE A 159 8.21 -10.44 -4.38
C ILE A 159 8.89 -11.58 -3.63
N GLU A 160 9.83 -11.26 -2.73
CA GLU A 160 10.58 -12.31 -2.05
C GLU A 160 9.68 -13.20 -1.17
N GLY A 161 8.56 -12.66 -0.71
CA GLY A 161 7.64 -13.39 0.15
C GLY A 161 6.35 -13.84 -0.49
N LEU A 162 6.16 -13.58 -1.78
CA LEU A 162 4.88 -13.90 -2.44
C LEU A 162 4.75 -15.38 -2.72
N ARG A 163 3.64 -15.96 -2.27
CA ARG A 163 3.27 -17.33 -2.62
C ARG A 163 2.65 -17.38 -4.00
N TRP A 164 1.91 -16.32 -4.36
CA TRP A 164 1.18 -16.26 -5.62
C TRP A 164 1.49 -14.95 -6.33
N LEU A 165 1.81 -15.07 -7.61
CA LEU A 165 2.07 -13.91 -8.48
C LEU A 165 0.93 -13.83 -9.50
N ALA A 166 0.16 -12.74 -9.47
CA ALA A 166 -0.89 -12.52 -10.47
C ALA A 166 -0.27 -11.69 -11.59
N VAL A 167 0.14 -12.37 -12.65
CA VAL A 167 1.00 -11.79 -13.68
C VAL A 167 0.17 -11.29 -14.85
N TRP A 168 0.29 -10.00 -15.16
CA TRP A 168 -0.36 -9.38 -16.31
C TRP A 168 0.45 -9.74 -17.56
N ALA A 169 -0.21 -10.38 -18.54
CA ALA A 169 0.49 -10.91 -19.70
C ALA A 169 -0.45 -10.97 -20.91
N ARG A 170 0.12 -11.32 -22.05
CA ARG A 170 -0.67 -11.63 -23.26
C ARG A 170 -0.27 -12.98 -23.78
N SER A 171 -1.19 -13.61 -24.48
CA SER A 171 -0.89 -14.92 -25.07
C SER A 171 -0.28 -14.77 -26.46
N ASP A 172 0.18 -15.89 -27.00
CA ASP A 172 0.68 -15.94 -28.38
C ASP A 172 -0.42 -16.24 -29.41
N ASP A 173 -1.68 -16.23 -28.97
CA ASP A 173 -2.80 -16.38 -29.90
C ASP A 173 -2.91 -15.18 -30.83
N ASN A 174 -3.69 -15.32 -31.90
CA ASN A 174 -3.99 -14.22 -32.81
C ASN A 174 -5.50 -14.16 -33.07
N PRO A 175 -6.20 -13.15 -32.48
CA PRO A 175 -5.66 -12.10 -31.63
C PRO A 175 -5.27 -12.65 -30.27
N PRO A 176 -4.38 -11.97 -29.57
CA PRO A 176 -3.95 -12.48 -28.26
C PRO A 176 -5.06 -12.40 -27.22
N LEU A 177 -4.98 -13.28 -26.24
CA LEU A 177 -5.65 -13.07 -24.96
C LEU A 177 -4.79 -12.12 -24.13
N VAL A 178 -5.42 -11.33 -23.29
CA VAL A 178 -4.72 -10.47 -22.34
C VAL A 178 -5.39 -10.63 -20.98
N GLY A 179 -4.61 -10.54 -19.94
CA GLY A 179 -5.16 -10.62 -18.59
C GLY A 179 -4.17 -11.18 -17.61
N THR A 180 -4.68 -11.98 -16.69
CA THR A 180 -3.93 -12.44 -15.52
C THR A 180 -3.67 -13.93 -15.59
N TRP A 181 -2.39 -14.28 -15.44
CA TRP A 181 -1.95 -15.66 -15.22
C TRP A 181 -1.44 -15.77 -13.78
N LEU A 182 -1.94 -16.76 -13.06
CA LEU A 182 -1.53 -16.97 -11.67
C LEU A 182 -0.32 -17.90 -11.65
N VAL A 183 0.79 -17.40 -11.10
CA VAL A 183 2.05 -18.14 -11.10
C VAL A 183 2.47 -18.39 -9.64
N PRO A 184 2.69 -19.66 -9.26
CA PRO A 184 3.23 -19.91 -7.91
C PRO A 184 4.61 -19.29 -7.78
N GLY A 185 4.85 -18.68 -6.62
CA GLY A 185 6.08 -17.93 -6.41
C GLY A 185 7.35 -18.78 -6.41
N ASP A 186 7.22 -20.08 -6.17
CA ASP A 186 8.37 -20.99 -6.17
C ASP A 186 8.60 -21.69 -7.52
N SER A 187 7.93 -21.23 -8.57
CA SER A 187 8.06 -21.88 -9.88
C SER A 187 9.48 -21.77 -10.43
N PRO A 188 10.00 -22.84 -11.05
CA PRO A 188 11.29 -22.73 -11.74
C PRO A 188 11.22 -21.70 -12.86
N GLY A 189 12.31 -20.99 -13.08
CA GLY A 189 12.40 -20.00 -14.13
C GLY A 189 12.17 -18.59 -13.69
N ILE A 190 11.85 -18.37 -12.42
CA ILE A 190 11.68 -17.02 -11.86
C ILE A 190 12.99 -16.56 -11.26
N THR A 191 13.47 -15.40 -11.69
CA THR A 191 14.68 -14.79 -11.13
C THR A 191 14.33 -13.42 -10.57
N VAL A 192 14.65 -13.21 -9.30
CA VAL A 192 14.50 -11.90 -8.67
C VAL A 192 15.81 -11.16 -8.79
N VAL A 193 15.77 -9.96 -9.40
CA VAL A 193 16.93 -9.09 -9.49
C VAL A 193 16.77 -8.01 -8.45
N LYS A 194 17.63 -8.02 -7.44
CA LYS A 194 17.47 -7.11 -6.28
C LYS A 194 17.87 -5.71 -6.67
N SER A 195 16.96 -5.00 -7.28
CA SER A 195 17.18 -3.66 -7.84
C SER A 195 16.52 -2.55 -7.03
N TRP A 196 15.67 -2.88 -6.05
CA TRP A 196 14.95 -1.86 -5.31
C TRP A 196 15.90 -1.15 -4.35
N ASP A 197 16.17 0.11 -4.62
CA ASP A 197 17.06 0.94 -3.81
C ASP A 197 16.53 2.36 -3.87
N HIS A 198 15.48 2.61 -3.09
CA HIS A 198 14.74 3.86 -3.14
C HIS A 198 14.89 4.63 -1.85
N ALA A 199 14.56 5.92 -1.91
CA ALA A 199 14.66 6.80 -0.75
C ALA A 199 13.71 6.36 0.36
N GLY A 200 12.52 5.91 0.00
CA GLY A 200 11.54 5.48 0.98
C GLY A 200 10.97 4.11 0.66
N MET A 201 10.17 3.58 1.56
CA MET A 201 9.55 2.26 1.43
C MET A 201 10.59 1.20 1.11
N ARG A 202 11.73 1.33 1.77
CA ARG A 202 12.93 0.61 1.37
C ARG A 202 12.79 -0.90 1.55
N ALA A 203 11.98 -1.33 2.51
CA ALA A 203 11.85 -2.76 2.81
C ALA A 203 10.72 -3.45 2.05
N THR A 204 10.09 -2.77 1.06
CA THR A 204 9.04 -3.45 0.28
C THR A 204 9.59 -4.52 -0.64
N GLY A 205 10.89 -4.48 -0.93
CA GLY A 205 11.46 -5.44 -1.85
C GLY A 205 10.82 -5.38 -3.23
N SER A 206 10.57 -4.16 -3.72
CA SER A 206 9.87 -3.97 -4.99
C SER A 206 10.84 -4.13 -6.15
N HIS A 207 11.43 -5.29 -6.24
CA HIS A 207 12.51 -5.62 -7.15
C HIS A 207 12.02 -5.89 -8.56
N GLU A 208 12.95 -6.16 -9.46
CA GLU A 208 12.65 -6.66 -10.79
C GLU A 208 12.55 -8.17 -10.76
N VAL A 209 11.72 -8.70 -11.65
CA VAL A 209 11.54 -10.15 -11.78
C VAL A 209 11.60 -10.51 -13.25
N ILE A 210 12.37 -11.54 -13.54
CA ILE A 210 12.47 -12.08 -14.89
C ILE A 210 11.85 -13.47 -14.89
N PHE A 211 10.89 -13.67 -15.82
CA PHE A 211 10.27 -14.96 -16.06
C PHE A 211 10.92 -15.55 -17.29
N ASN A 212 11.47 -16.74 -17.15
CA ASN A 212 12.13 -17.42 -18.25
C ASN A 212 11.49 -18.81 -18.43
N HIS A 213 10.53 -18.88 -19.33
CA HIS A 213 9.83 -20.13 -19.66
C HIS A 213 9.24 -20.78 -18.41
N VAL A 214 8.45 -20.01 -17.65
CA VAL A 214 7.82 -20.51 -16.43
C VAL A 214 6.56 -21.26 -16.82
N ARG A 215 6.46 -22.52 -16.44
CA ARG A 215 5.35 -23.39 -16.84
C ARG A 215 4.24 -23.36 -15.80
N VAL A 216 3.01 -23.19 -16.29
CA VAL A 216 1.83 -23.32 -15.45
C VAL A 216 0.77 -24.11 -16.22
N ALA A 217 -0.15 -24.75 -15.50
CA ALA A 217 -1.24 -25.50 -16.12
C ALA A 217 -2.23 -24.55 -16.80
N ALA A 218 -3.06 -25.11 -17.66
CA ALA A 218 -3.98 -24.32 -18.48
C ALA A 218 -4.89 -23.43 -17.65
N GLU A 219 -5.40 -23.94 -16.52
CA GLU A 219 -6.37 -23.21 -15.69
C GLU A 219 -5.72 -22.03 -14.96
N HIS A 220 -4.41 -21.90 -15.01
CA HIS A 220 -3.74 -20.75 -14.41
C HIS A 220 -3.93 -19.45 -15.20
N ALA A 221 -4.50 -19.50 -16.41
CA ALA A 221 -5.01 -18.30 -17.06
C ALA A 221 -6.31 -17.92 -16.36
N VAL A 222 -6.20 -17.28 -15.20
CA VAL A 222 -7.33 -17.18 -14.27
C VAL A 222 -8.35 -16.13 -14.68
N TYR A 223 -7.93 -15.11 -15.44
CA TYR A 223 -8.85 -14.06 -15.87
C TYR A 223 -8.30 -13.41 -17.12
N VAL A 224 -8.71 -13.92 -18.29
CA VAL A 224 -8.17 -13.46 -19.57
C VAL A 224 -9.31 -13.28 -20.56
N TRP A 225 -9.07 -12.46 -21.59
CA TRP A 225 -10.06 -12.20 -22.63
C TRP A 225 -9.34 -11.87 -23.93
N PRO A 226 -10.00 -12.14 -25.08
CA PRO A 226 -9.40 -11.72 -26.36
C PRO A 226 -9.29 -10.20 -26.42
N THR A 227 -8.19 -9.73 -26.98
CA THR A 227 -7.97 -8.28 -27.07
C THR A 227 -9.01 -7.57 -27.93
N ASP A 228 -9.61 -8.31 -28.89
CA ASP A 228 -10.67 -7.73 -29.74
C ASP A 228 -12.07 -7.86 -29.15
N ALA A 229 -12.18 -8.46 -27.96
CA ALA A 229 -13.49 -8.63 -27.31
C ALA A 229 -13.33 -8.46 -25.80
N PRO A 230 -12.91 -7.26 -25.34
CA PRO A 230 -12.74 -7.06 -23.91
C PRO A 230 -14.07 -7.10 -23.19
N PRO A 231 -14.07 -7.46 -21.90
CA PRO A 231 -15.31 -7.42 -21.14
C PRO A 231 -15.81 -5.98 -21.03
N ALA A 232 -17.13 -5.84 -20.98
CA ALA A 232 -17.72 -4.52 -20.84
C ALA A 232 -17.30 -3.88 -19.51
N ALA A 233 -16.91 -2.63 -19.58
CA ALA A 233 -16.58 -1.89 -18.37
C ALA A 233 -17.85 -1.72 -17.53
N GLN A 234 -17.71 -1.94 -16.23
CA GLN A 234 -18.83 -1.80 -15.31
C GLN A 234 -18.49 -0.78 -14.25
N ALA A 235 -19.45 0.13 -14.01
CA ALA A 235 -19.22 1.26 -13.12
C ALA A 235 -19.07 0.82 -11.68
N GLU A 236 -19.89 -0.14 -11.22
CA GLU A 236 -19.90 -0.49 -9.81
C GLU A 236 -18.61 -1.19 -9.34
N PRO A 237 -18.10 -2.21 -10.04
CA PRO A 237 -16.83 -2.78 -9.64
C PRO A 237 -15.69 -1.76 -9.67
N PHE A 238 -15.72 -0.83 -10.62
CA PHE A 238 -14.70 0.20 -10.70
C PHE A 238 -14.79 1.14 -9.51
N ARG A 239 -16.00 1.54 -9.13
CA ARG A 239 -16.22 2.39 -7.96
C ARG A 239 -15.76 1.70 -6.68
N LEU A 240 -16.09 0.42 -6.53
CA LEU A 240 -15.66 -0.35 -5.35
C LEU A 240 -14.14 -0.40 -5.26
N PHE A 241 -13.50 -0.68 -6.40
CA PHE A 241 -12.03 -0.76 -6.39
C PHE A 241 -11.41 0.57 -6.00
N ALA A 242 -11.92 1.69 -6.53
CA ALA A 242 -11.35 3.00 -6.23
C ALA A 242 -11.49 3.34 -4.75
N ASN A 243 -12.66 3.06 -4.16
CA ASN A 243 -12.86 3.29 -2.72
C ASN A 243 -11.93 2.43 -1.88
N ARG A 244 -11.83 1.14 -2.23
CA ARG A 244 -11.00 0.22 -1.47
C ARG A 244 -9.53 0.61 -1.55
N GLN A 245 -9.08 0.96 -2.74
CA GLN A 245 -7.69 1.39 -2.91
C GLN A 245 -7.40 2.62 -2.08
N THR A 246 -8.26 3.62 -2.14
CA THR A 246 -8.08 4.84 -1.35
C THR A 246 -8.14 4.53 0.14
N ALA A 247 -9.12 3.74 0.58
CA ALA A 247 -9.28 3.44 2.00
C ALA A 247 -8.04 2.78 2.59
N LEU A 248 -7.37 1.92 1.83
CA LEU A 248 -6.24 1.18 2.37
C LEU A 248 -4.90 1.81 2.02
N LEU A 249 -4.72 2.22 0.76
CA LEU A 249 -3.41 2.77 0.34
C LEU A 249 -3.18 4.14 0.94
N ALA A 250 -4.17 5.04 0.88
CA ALA A 250 -3.98 6.37 1.44
C ALA A 250 -3.84 6.33 2.97
N ALA A 251 -4.43 5.32 3.61
CA ALA A 251 -4.26 5.16 5.06
C ALA A 251 -2.80 4.94 5.45
N ILE A 252 -2.01 4.33 4.58
CA ILE A 252 -0.59 4.15 4.86
C ILE A 252 0.09 5.51 5.05
N TYR A 253 -0.14 6.42 4.11
CA TYR A 253 0.56 7.70 4.14
C TYR A 253 0.03 8.62 5.20
N ASP A 254 -1.27 8.58 5.45
CA ASP A 254 -1.85 9.28 6.60
C ASP A 254 -1.23 8.77 7.91
N SER A 255 -1.05 7.47 8.03
CA SER A 255 -0.51 6.89 9.26
C SER A 255 0.95 7.28 9.46
N ILE A 256 1.72 7.39 8.38
CA ILE A 256 3.09 7.90 8.48
C ILE A 256 3.08 9.31 9.07
N ALA A 257 2.15 10.16 8.61
CA ALA A 257 2.04 11.50 9.16
C ALA A 257 1.63 11.48 10.65
N HIS A 258 0.78 10.53 11.04
CA HIS A 258 0.44 10.39 12.46
C HIS A 258 1.65 9.97 13.28
N ALA A 259 2.48 9.06 12.76
CA ALA A 259 3.69 8.66 13.48
C ALA A 259 4.64 9.85 13.62
N ALA A 260 4.78 10.64 12.57
CA ALA A 260 5.60 11.86 12.63
C ALA A 260 5.05 12.84 13.66
N HIS A 261 3.74 13.04 13.66
CA HIS A 261 3.07 13.93 14.60
C HIS A 261 3.26 13.44 16.05
N ASP A 262 3.09 12.15 16.29
CA ASP A 262 3.25 11.61 17.63
C ASP A 262 4.67 11.83 18.14
N TRP A 263 5.66 11.62 17.30
CA TRP A 263 7.05 11.88 17.66
C TRP A 263 7.26 13.38 17.91
N LEU A 264 6.73 14.22 17.03
CA LEU A 264 6.91 15.66 17.14
C LEU A 264 6.36 16.20 18.46
N VAL A 265 5.16 15.74 18.83
CA VAL A 265 4.52 16.24 20.06
C VAL A 265 5.37 15.88 21.28
N ARG A 266 5.87 14.64 21.33
CA ARG A 266 6.74 14.24 22.43
C ARG A 266 8.03 15.06 22.45
N TRP A 267 8.63 15.27 21.27
CA TRP A 267 9.87 16.02 21.16
C TRP A 267 9.67 17.47 21.64
N LEU A 268 8.59 18.11 21.19
CA LEU A 268 8.32 19.51 21.59
C LEU A 268 8.05 19.63 23.09
N ALA A 269 7.35 18.70 23.66
CA ALA A 269 7.04 18.72 25.08
C ALA A 269 8.29 18.54 25.95
N GLY A 270 9.26 17.83 25.44
CA GLY A 270 10.50 17.56 26.16
C GLY A 270 11.61 18.56 25.89
N ARG A 271 11.40 19.53 25.05
CA ARG A 271 12.42 20.53 24.73
C ARG A 271 12.09 21.86 25.35
N UNK A 272 13.04 22.24 25.84
CA UNK A 272 12.88 23.56 26.50
C UNK A 272 13.29 24.66 25.52
N UNK A 273 12.92 25.72 25.71
CA UNK A 273 13.28 26.85 25.01
C UNK A 273 14.71 27.21 24.96
N UNK A 274 15.24 26.89 25.71
CA UNK A 274 16.61 27.20 25.83
C UNK A 274 17.47 26.31 25.01
N UNK A 275 17.10 25.44 24.98
CA UNK A 275 17.85 24.47 24.28
C UNK A 275 17.55 24.47 22.82
N UNK A 276 16.67 24.80 22.64
CA UNK A 276 16.26 24.75 21.28
C UNK A 276 16.63 25.97 20.50
N UNK A 277 16.77 26.51 21.02
CA UNK A 277 16.99 27.64 20.33
C UNK A 277 18.43 27.88 20.35
N UNK A 278 18.74 27.12 20.27
CA UNK A 278 20.06 27.29 20.32
C UNK A 278 20.58 28.26 19.39
N UNK A 279 20.22 28.18 18.66
CA UNK A 279 20.59 29.14 17.77
C UNK A 279 19.87 30.43 17.92
N UNK A 280 19.16 30.31 18.02
CA UNK A 280 18.44 31.49 18.09
C UNK A 280 18.42 31.86 19.54
N UNK A 281 18.66 32.33 19.69
CA UNK A 281 18.58 32.80 20.85
C UNK A 281 17.32 32.49 21.54
N UNK A 282 17.31 31.47 21.76
CA UNK A 282 16.42 31.36 22.47
C UNK A 282 16.40 32.30 23.26
N PRO A 283 15.29 32.73 23.54
CA PRO A 283 15.35 33.81 24.54
C PRO A 283 15.76 33.22 25.86
N ALA A 284 16.77 33.80 26.38
CA ALA A 284 17.27 33.33 27.67
C ALA A 284 16.14 33.40 28.69
N GLY A 285 16.06 32.37 29.48
CA GLY A 285 15.14 32.35 30.61
C GLY A 285 13.71 31.94 30.29
N LEU A 286 13.47 31.42 29.11
CA LEU A 286 12.14 30.88 28.86
C LEU A 286 11.79 29.79 29.86
N GLY A 287 12.70 28.80 29.98
CA GLY A 287 12.58 27.78 31.00
C GLY A 287 11.35 26.91 30.88
N HIS A 288 10.69 26.87 29.73
CA HIS A 288 9.52 26.03 29.54
C HIS A 288 9.58 25.36 28.15
N PRO A 289 8.81 24.33 27.96
CA PRO A 289 8.89 23.60 26.70
C PRO A 289 8.53 24.42 25.47
N LEU A 290 9.10 24.04 24.34
CA LEU A 290 8.76 24.64 23.05
C LEU A 290 7.25 24.53 22.78
N SER A 291 6.60 23.50 23.32
CA SER A 291 5.18 23.28 23.10
C SER A 291 4.32 24.44 23.67
N ARG A 292 4.88 25.28 24.49
CA ARG A 292 4.13 26.43 25.03
C ARG A 292 4.22 27.68 24.15
N LEU A 293 5.09 27.70 23.15
CA LEU A 293 5.22 28.86 22.30
C LEU A 293 4.03 28.94 21.33
N PRO A 294 3.37 30.12 21.23
CA PRO A 294 2.21 30.22 20.35
C PRO A 294 2.51 29.89 18.89
N ARG A 295 3.69 30.23 18.39
CA ARG A 295 4.05 29.93 17.03
C ARG A 295 4.09 28.41 16.81
N VAL A 296 4.67 27.68 17.76
CA VAL A 296 4.72 26.22 17.69
C VAL A 296 3.31 25.65 17.77
N GLN A 297 2.50 26.21 18.66
CA GLN A 297 1.11 25.74 18.78
C GLN A 297 0.32 25.92 17.49
N GLU A 298 0.53 27.07 16.82
CA GLU A 298 -0.13 27.31 15.54
C GLU A 298 0.26 26.26 14.52
N LYS A 299 1.54 25.93 14.44
CA LYS A 299 2.00 24.94 13.45
C LYS A 299 1.46 23.55 13.76
N VAL A 300 1.46 23.17 15.03
CA VAL A 300 0.88 21.88 15.40
C VAL A 300 -0.62 21.87 15.13
N GLY A 301 -1.29 23.01 15.33
CA GLY A 301 -2.69 23.13 14.97
C GLY A 301 -2.94 22.95 13.47
N GLN A 302 -2.03 23.45 12.64
CA GLN A 302 -2.14 23.22 11.20
C GLN A 302 -2.05 21.73 10.86
N ILE A 303 -1.13 21.02 11.52
CA ILE A 303 -1.03 19.57 11.34
C ILE A 303 -2.36 18.92 11.74
N ALA A 304 -2.90 19.31 12.89
CA ALA A 304 -4.16 18.73 13.36
C ALA A 304 -5.28 18.92 12.34
N GLY A 305 -5.33 20.10 11.70
CA GLY A 305 -6.34 20.36 10.68
C GLY A 305 -6.18 19.47 9.46
N LEU A 306 -4.94 19.29 9.00
CA LEU A 306 -4.67 18.42 7.86
C LEU A 306 -5.10 16.99 8.16
N LEU A 307 -4.77 16.50 9.36
CA LEU A 307 -5.10 15.13 9.72
C LEU A 307 -6.61 14.96 9.96
N LEU A 308 -7.29 16.01 10.40
CA LEU A 308 -8.74 15.96 10.55
C LEU A 308 -9.42 15.74 9.18
N VAL A 309 -8.96 16.47 8.16
CA VAL A 309 -9.50 16.27 6.81
C VAL A 309 -9.23 14.83 6.34
N ASN A 310 -8.01 14.36 6.58
CA ASN A 310 -7.66 13.00 6.16
C ASN A 310 -8.57 11.96 6.82
N ARG A 311 -8.83 12.12 8.11
CA ARG A 311 -9.68 11.18 8.83
C ARG A 311 -11.07 11.12 8.19
N SER A 312 -11.64 12.30 7.88
CA SER A 312 -12.96 12.36 7.27
C SER A 312 -12.99 11.65 5.92
N LEU A 313 -11.98 11.92 5.09
CA LEU A 313 -11.95 11.30 3.77
C LEU A 313 -11.72 9.80 3.85
N LEU A 314 -10.86 9.36 4.77
CA LEU A 314 -10.61 7.94 4.95
C LEU A 314 -11.86 7.20 5.42
N GLU A 315 -12.64 7.80 6.32
CA GLU A 315 -13.88 7.21 6.78
C GLU A 315 -14.89 7.07 5.64
N GLN A 316 -14.99 8.09 4.78
CA GLN A 316 -15.89 8.03 3.64
C GLN A 316 -15.50 6.93 2.66
N ALA A 317 -14.20 6.80 2.38
CA ALA A 317 -13.73 5.76 1.48
C ALA A 317 -14.00 4.38 2.07
N ALA A 318 -13.75 4.19 3.36
CA ALA A 318 -13.96 2.89 4.01
C ALA A 318 -15.44 2.51 4.03
N ALA A 319 -16.35 3.51 3.99
CA ALA A 319 -17.77 3.28 3.91
C ALA A 319 -18.26 3.15 2.46
N LEU A 320 -17.36 3.17 1.49
CA LEU A 320 -17.67 3.04 0.07
C LEU A 320 -18.59 4.14 -0.44
N ARG A 321 -18.41 5.36 0.06
CA ARG A 321 -19.36 6.44 -0.24
C ARG A 321 -18.96 7.30 -1.42
N PHE A 322 -17.75 7.17 -1.92
CA PHE A 322 -17.27 8.01 -3.02
C PHE A 322 -17.61 7.42 -4.37
N SER A 323 -17.83 8.27 -5.35
CA SER A 323 -17.71 7.86 -6.74
C SER A 323 -16.24 7.53 -7.00
N ALA A 324 -15.94 6.89 -8.14
CA ALA A 324 -14.55 6.58 -8.45
C ALA A 324 -13.72 7.86 -8.57
N ILE A 325 -14.27 8.90 -9.20
CA ILE A 325 -13.56 10.17 -9.33
C ILE A 325 -13.30 10.79 -7.95
N GLU A 326 -14.33 10.76 -7.08
CA GLU A 326 -14.16 11.31 -5.74
C GLU A 326 -13.12 10.53 -4.93
N ALA A 327 -13.12 9.20 -5.05
CA ALA A 327 -12.14 8.38 -4.32
C ALA A 327 -10.72 8.73 -4.75
N ASN A 328 -10.53 8.95 -6.06
CA ASN A 328 -9.20 9.31 -6.56
C ASN A 328 -8.77 10.69 -6.08
N LEU A 329 -9.70 11.65 -6.07
CA LEU A 329 -9.40 12.97 -5.51
C LEU A 329 -9.07 12.88 -4.03
N ALA A 330 -9.81 12.03 -3.30
CA ALA A 330 -9.55 11.86 -1.88
C ALA A 330 -8.14 11.28 -1.65
N LYS A 331 -7.73 10.31 -2.47
CA LYS A 331 -6.39 9.75 -2.34
C LYS A 331 -5.32 10.85 -2.49
N VAL A 332 -5.48 11.70 -3.50
CA VAL A 332 -4.52 12.78 -3.74
C VAL A 332 -4.51 13.76 -2.57
N THR A 333 -5.69 14.13 -2.08
CA THR A 333 -5.79 15.08 -0.97
C THR A 333 -5.17 14.51 0.30
N ILE A 334 -5.48 13.26 0.63
CA ILE A 334 -4.92 12.63 1.83
C ILE A 334 -3.40 12.59 1.75
N THR A 335 -2.87 12.20 0.61
CA THR A 335 -1.43 12.09 0.44
C THR A 335 -0.76 13.45 0.55
N ASP A 336 -1.31 14.46 -0.12
CA ASP A 336 -0.74 15.82 -0.05
C ASP A 336 -0.79 16.36 1.37
N ASN A 337 -1.90 16.15 2.08
CA ASN A 337 -2.00 16.60 3.47
C ASN A 337 -0.99 15.90 4.36
N ALA A 338 -0.79 14.60 4.15
CA ALA A 338 0.20 13.86 4.94
C ALA A 338 1.61 14.40 4.70
N ILE A 339 1.95 14.66 3.45
CA ILE A 339 3.27 15.22 3.12
C ILE A 339 3.43 16.60 3.78
N GLN A 340 2.40 17.43 3.68
CA GLN A 340 2.47 18.76 4.27
C GLN A 340 2.62 18.68 5.80
N ALA A 341 1.93 17.76 6.44
CA ALA A 341 2.05 17.59 7.89
C ALA A 341 3.48 17.25 8.28
N VAL A 342 4.12 16.34 7.54
CA VAL A 342 5.50 15.97 7.85
C VAL A 342 6.45 17.14 7.54
N ASN A 343 6.19 17.91 6.50
CA ASN A 343 6.99 19.10 6.20
C ASN A 343 6.93 20.11 7.35
N ILE A 344 5.75 20.32 7.92
CA ILE A 344 5.61 21.22 9.07
C ILE A 344 6.44 20.71 10.24
N ALA A 345 6.41 19.40 10.48
CA ALA A 345 7.22 18.82 11.55
C ALA A 345 8.71 19.07 11.31
N LEU A 346 9.17 18.95 10.07
CA LEU A 346 10.58 19.23 9.75
C LEU A 346 10.91 20.70 10.00
N GLU A 347 10.03 21.61 9.64
CA GLU A 347 10.26 23.05 9.90
C GLU A 347 10.43 23.32 11.37
N LEU A 348 9.62 22.67 12.21
CA LEU A 348 9.65 22.91 13.64
C LEU A 348 10.89 22.34 14.33
N THR A 349 11.51 21.33 13.73
CA THR A 349 12.59 20.61 14.41
C THR A 349 13.97 20.90 13.86
N GLY A 350 14.07 21.49 12.66
CA GLY A 350 15.36 21.83 12.07
C GLY A 350 16.29 20.63 11.96
N ASN A 351 17.52 20.82 12.42
CA ASN A 351 18.51 19.75 12.32
C ASN A 351 18.13 18.49 13.08
N HIS A 352 17.38 18.64 14.18
CA HIS A 352 16.94 17.45 14.91
C HIS A 352 16.05 16.56 14.03
N GLY A 353 15.18 17.17 13.24
CA GLY A 353 14.32 16.40 12.33
C GLY A 353 15.08 15.71 11.22
N LEU A 354 16.21 16.28 10.83
CA LEU A 354 17.04 15.70 9.76
C LEU A 354 18.01 14.64 10.26
N SER A 355 18.20 14.57 11.58
CA SER A 355 19.14 13.60 12.16
C SER A 355 18.60 12.19 12.01
N ARG A 356 19.48 11.27 11.59
CA ARG A 356 19.09 9.87 11.47
C ARG A 356 19.00 9.16 12.82
N GLN A 357 19.29 9.85 13.90
CA GLN A 357 19.05 9.34 15.24
C GLN A 357 17.57 9.49 15.64
N ASN A 358 16.83 10.28 14.88
CA ASN A 358 15.39 10.48 15.09
C ASN A 358 14.62 9.91 13.91
N PRO A 359 13.35 9.58 14.08
CA PRO A 359 12.63 8.91 12.99
C PRO A 359 12.05 9.85 11.95
N LEU A 360 12.09 11.18 12.16
CA LEU A 360 11.32 12.07 11.30
C LEU A 360 11.82 12.06 9.86
N GLU A 361 13.14 12.02 9.64
CA GLU A 361 13.65 12.04 8.27
C GLU A 361 13.22 10.76 7.54
N ARG A 362 13.11 9.62 8.22
CA ARG A 362 12.61 8.40 7.63
C ARG A 362 11.15 8.56 7.28
N HIS A 363 10.35 9.13 8.16
CA HIS A 363 8.94 9.38 7.87
C HIS A 363 8.78 10.28 6.65
N TYR A 364 9.63 11.29 6.53
CA TYR A 364 9.56 12.18 5.37
C TYR A 364 9.84 11.43 4.07
N ARG A 365 10.89 10.62 4.05
CA ARG A 365 11.21 9.85 2.84
C ARG A 365 10.10 8.87 2.49
N ASN A 366 9.52 8.23 3.50
CA ASN A 366 8.44 7.28 3.27
C ASN A 366 7.16 7.96 2.79
N VAL A 367 6.80 9.10 3.39
CA VAL A 367 5.52 9.73 3.03
C VAL A 367 5.53 10.24 1.60
N LEU A 368 6.70 10.65 1.10
CA LEU A 368 6.80 11.10 -0.29
C LEU A 368 6.41 10.01 -1.28
N CYS A 369 6.58 8.76 -0.91
CA CYS A 369 6.26 7.65 -1.82
C CYS A 369 4.77 7.57 -2.15
N GLY A 370 3.92 8.23 -1.39
CA GLY A 370 2.49 8.26 -1.69
C GLY A 370 2.18 8.93 -3.01
N ARG A 371 3.05 9.84 -3.47
CA ARG A 371 2.82 10.53 -4.73
C ARG A 371 2.86 9.63 -5.95
N VAL A 372 3.64 8.54 -5.88
CA VAL A 372 3.88 7.72 -7.07
C VAL A 372 2.84 6.63 -7.28
N HIS A 373 2.09 6.28 -6.24
CA HIS A 373 1.01 5.30 -6.42
C HIS A 373 -0.13 5.88 -7.24
N THR A 374 -0.68 5.08 -8.15
CA THR A 374 -1.84 5.52 -8.91
C THR A 374 -3.07 5.54 -8.00
N PRO A 375 -3.97 6.47 -8.20
CA PRO A 375 -3.90 7.51 -9.23
C PRO A 375 -2.95 8.63 -8.80
N GLN A 376 -2.16 9.11 -9.75
CA GLN A 376 -1.30 10.24 -9.51
C GLN A 376 -2.12 11.52 -9.61
N SER A 377 -1.61 12.59 -9.01
CA SER A 377 -2.42 13.81 -8.85
C SER A 377 -2.88 14.40 -10.19
N ASP A 378 -1.98 14.46 -11.17
CA ASP A 378 -2.35 15.08 -12.44
C ASP A 378 -3.42 14.27 -13.16
N SER A 379 -3.37 12.94 -13.10
CA SER A 379 -4.41 12.09 -13.70
C SER A 379 -5.74 12.28 -13.01
N ALA A 380 -5.73 12.33 -11.69
CA ALA A 380 -6.96 12.49 -10.91
C ALA A 380 -7.59 13.84 -11.17
N TRP A 381 -6.78 14.91 -11.23
CA TRP A 381 -7.28 16.24 -11.49
C TRP A 381 -7.83 16.37 -12.89
N LEU A 382 -7.14 15.81 -13.89
CA LEU A 382 -7.62 15.86 -15.26
C LEU A 382 -8.96 15.15 -15.40
N ALA A 383 -9.09 13.97 -14.83
CA ALA A 383 -10.35 13.23 -14.90
C ALA A 383 -11.49 13.99 -14.23
N ALA A 384 -11.22 14.60 -13.08
CA ALA A 384 -12.24 15.35 -12.36
C ALA A 384 -12.66 16.58 -13.14
N GLY A 385 -11.70 17.31 -13.71
CA GLY A 385 -12.01 18.50 -14.51
C GLY A 385 -12.83 18.14 -15.74
N ASN A 386 -12.44 17.08 -16.44
CA ASN A 386 -13.21 16.62 -17.59
C ASN A 386 -14.65 16.27 -17.21
N PHE A 387 -14.81 15.62 -16.07
CA PHE A 387 -16.15 15.26 -15.59
C PHE A 387 -17.00 16.50 -15.35
N VAL A 388 -16.41 17.53 -14.74
CA VAL A 388 -17.14 18.78 -14.48
C VAL A 388 -17.66 19.38 -15.79
N PHE A 389 -16.82 19.47 -16.81
CA PHE A 389 -17.22 20.06 -18.07
C PHE A 389 -18.23 19.19 -18.82
N GLN A 390 -18.09 17.88 -18.77
CA GLN A 390 -19.05 16.99 -19.40
C GLN A 390 -20.43 17.09 -18.74
N SER A 391 -20.45 17.33 -17.42
CA SER A 391 -21.73 17.44 -16.71
C SER A 391 -22.47 18.72 -17.05
N GLN A 392 -21.80 19.74 -17.60
CA GLN A 392 -22.45 20.98 -18.00
C GLN A 392 -23.18 20.85 -19.33
N GLY A 393 -22.80 19.89 -20.15
CA GLY A 393 -23.42 19.65 -21.45
C GLY A 393 -24.61 18.74 -21.41
#